data_30a7c19ae2a328525feef2b46bf11910
#
_entry.id   30a7c19ae2a328525feef2b46bf11910
#
_cell.length_a   1.000
_cell.length_b   1.000
_cell.length_c   1.000
_cell.angle_alpha   90.00
_cell.angle_beta   90.00
_cell.angle_gamma   90.00
#
_symmetry.space_group_name_H-M   'P 1'
#
loop_
_entity.id
_entity.type
_entity.pdbx_description
1 polymer ?
#
loop_
_entity_poly.entity_id
_entity_poly.type
_entity_poly.pdbx_seq_one_letter_code
_entity_poly.pdbx_strand_id
1 'polypeptide(L)'
;GGFYISRYNISKSSAGKPQSVKGVMPWVNINFDDAKKVASTIEDNEAVKSHLTFGAEYDSVLKWFIKTEIKTLAEIAEDSTEWGNHWSTENSPKKVVETGSREEWCANNIYDFAGNVDEWTQEQNASSFRVIRGCNFYQDGFYYPVAFRGYNNPGYFYYGTGFRATLYIK
;
A
#
# COMPACT_ATOMS: atom_id res chain seq x y z
N GLY A 1 4.21 13.38 17.76
CA GLY A 1 4.46 11.97 17.50
C GLY A 1 4.52 11.67 16.03
N GLY A 2 5.28 10.68 15.65
CA GLY A 2 5.42 10.19 14.29
C GLY A 2 5.00 8.72 14.22
N PHE A 3 5.03 8.17 13.01
CA PHE A 3 4.80 6.76 12.77
C PHE A 3 5.85 6.21 11.81
N TYR A 4 5.98 4.91 11.78
CA TYR A 4 6.75 4.17 10.78
C TYR A 4 5.79 3.44 9.87
N ILE A 5 6.04 3.42 8.57
CA ILE A 5 5.26 2.64 7.61
C ILE A 5 6.12 1.51 7.05
N SER A 6 5.52 0.37 6.75
CA SER A 6 6.22 -0.76 6.16
C SER A 6 6.82 -0.38 4.80
N ARG A 7 8.10 -0.69 4.60
CA ARG A 7 8.84 -0.42 3.36
C ARG A 7 8.22 -1.12 2.16
N TYR A 8 7.73 -2.34 2.38
CA TYR A 8 7.12 -3.20 1.38
C TYR A 8 5.68 -3.51 1.75
N ASN A 9 4.84 -3.86 0.78
CA ASN A 9 3.53 -4.46 1.08
C ASN A 9 3.72 -5.63 2.03
N ILE A 10 2.76 -5.86 2.91
CA ILE A 10 2.84 -7.01 3.81
C ILE A 10 2.72 -8.29 2.99
N SER A 11 3.60 -9.22 3.27
CA SER A 11 3.66 -10.56 2.70
C SER A 11 3.49 -11.63 3.79
N LYS A 12 3.22 -12.85 3.38
CA LYS A 12 3.07 -14.00 4.28
C LYS A 12 4.35 -14.82 4.28
N SER A 13 4.95 -15.01 5.45
CA SER A 13 6.12 -15.89 5.60
C SER A 13 5.75 -17.36 5.43
N SER A 14 6.75 -18.24 5.29
CA SER A 14 6.55 -19.70 5.25
C SER A 14 5.88 -20.23 6.52
N ALA A 15 6.05 -19.55 7.66
CA ALA A 15 5.38 -19.88 8.92
C ALA A 15 3.96 -19.27 9.03
N GLY A 16 3.45 -18.65 7.96
CA GLY A 16 2.12 -18.02 7.94
C GLY A 16 2.02 -16.69 8.66
N LYS A 17 3.14 -16.09 9.10
CA LYS A 17 3.18 -14.83 9.81
C LYS A 17 3.34 -13.64 8.85
N PRO A 18 2.80 -12.45 9.19
CA PRO A 18 3.02 -11.24 8.40
C PRO A 18 4.48 -10.78 8.48
N GLN A 19 4.97 -10.25 7.37
CA GLN A 19 6.31 -9.68 7.25
C GLN A 19 6.35 -8.59 6.18
N SER A 20 7.31 -7.65 6.28
CA SER A 20 7.58 -6.64 5.25
C SER A 20 9.01 -6.84 4.76
N VAL A 21 9.19 -7.63 3.69
CA VAL A 21 10.50 -7.99 3.14
C VAL A 21 10.50 -7.90 1.62
N LYS A 22 11.66 -7.62 1.02
CA LYS A 22 11.88 -7.53 -0.42
C LYS A 22 11.79 -8.91 -1.08
N GLY A 23 11.31 -8.98 -2.32
CA GLY A 23 11.37 -10.18 -3.15
C GLY A 23 10.36 -11.27 -2.75
N VAL A 24 9.25 -10.88 -2.14
CA VAL A 24 8.18 -11.82 -1.76
C VAL A 24 6.84 -11.29 -2.28
N MET A 25 5.98 -12.19 -2.72
CA MET A 25 4.64 -11.83 -3.19
C MET A 25 3.85 -11.13 -2.08
N PRO A 26 3.17 -10.00 -2.37
CA PRO A 26 2.27 -9.36 -1.43
C PRO A 26 1.21 -10.35 -0.92
N TRP A 27 0.76 -10.18 0.31
CA TRP A 27 -0.37 -10.93 0.83
C TRP A 27 -1.67 -10.36 0.26
N VAL A 28 -2.11 -10.95 -0.82
CA VAL A 28 -3.35 -10.61 -1.54
C VAL A 28 -4.47 -11.62 -1.23
N ASN A 29 -5.64 -11.45 -1.84
CA ASN A 29 -6.84 -12.26 -1.53
C ASN A 29 -7.16 -12.23 -0.03
N ILE A 30 -7.09 -11.07 0.56
CA ILE A 30 -7.37 -10.80 1.96
C ILE A 30 -8.45 -9.72 2.06
N ASN A 31 -9.49 -9.95 2.86
CA ASN A 31 -10.51 -8.95 3.13
C ASN A 31 -10.02 -7.91 4.14
N PHE A 32 -10.78 -6.83 4.31
CA PHE A 32 -10.42 -5.73 5.21
C PHE A 32 -10.24 -6.17 6.67
N ASP A 33 -11.17 -6.95 7.20
CA ASP A 33 -11.15 -7.34 8.62
C ASP A 33 -9.96 -8.26 8.94
N ASP A 34 -9.65 -9.19 8.03
CA ASP A 34 -8.47 -10.03 8.14
C ASP A 34 -7.18 -9.23 7.99
N ALA A 35 -7.09 -8.30 7.03
CA ALA A 35 -5.94 -7.42 6.86
C ALA A 35 -5.70 -6.57 8.11
N LYS A 36 -6.76 -5.99 8.69
CA LYS A 36 -6.71 -5.23 9.94
C LYS A 36 -6.22 -6.08 11.12
N LYS A 37 -6.75 -7.29 11.25
CA LYS A 37 -6.33 -8.24 12.29
C LYS A 37 -4.87 -8.63 12.11
N VAL A 38 -4.47 -9.02 10.90
CA VAL A 38 -3.09 -9.41 10.60
C VAL A 38 -2.11 -8.26 10.83
N ALA A 39 -2.43 -7.04 10.38
CA ALA A 39 -1.58 -5.88 10.59
C ALA A 39 -1.33 -5.59 12.08
N SER A 40 -2.31 -5.82 12.95
CA SER A 40 -2.16 -5.63 14.40
C SER A 40 -1.29 -6.67 15.09
N THR A 41 -0.93 -7.76 14.41
CA THR A 41 -0.09 -8.83 14.99
C THR A 41 1.39 -8.74 14.62
N ILE A 42 1.80 -7.74 13.81
CA ILE A 42 3.20 -7.58 13.39
C ILE A 42 4.06 -7.21 14.58
N GLU A 43 3.61 -6.24 15.37
CA GLU A 43 4.28 -5.81 16.59
C GLU A 43 3.26 -5.26 17.58
N ASP A 44 3.24 -5.78 18.78
CA ASP A 44 2.45 -5.24 19.90
C ASP A 44 3.16 -5.58 21.22
N ASN A 45 3.96 -4.64 21.69
CA ASN A 45 4.65 -4.73 22.98
C ASN A 45 4.45 -3.44 23.78
N GLU A 46 5.12 -3.29 24.90
CA GLU A 46 4.97 -2.13 25.78
C GLU A 46 5.35 -0.81 25.11
N ALA A 47 6.31 -0.83 24.18
CA ALA A 47 6.85 0.36 23.54
C ALA A 47 6.21 0.69 22.19
N VAL A 48 5.77 -0.31 21.42
CA VAL A 48 5.31 -0.13 20.04
C VAL A 48 4.07 -0.96 19.74
N LYS A 49 3.27 -0.45 18.80
CA LYS A 49 2.08 -1.15 18.30
C LYS A 49 1.93 -0.95 16.79
N SER A 50 1.61 -2.03 16.10
CA SER A 50 1.30 -2.00 14.66
C SER A 50 -0.22 -2.00 14.42
N HIS A 51 -0.61 -1.49 13.26
CA HIS A 51 -1.99 -1.48 12.78
C HIS A 51 -2.03 -1.40 11.25
N LEU A 52 -3.20 -1.67 10.69
CA LEU A 52 -3.48 -1.38 9.29
C LEU A 52 -3.41 0.13 9.06
N THR A 53 -2.73 0.57 8.01
CA THR A 53 -2.51 1.99 7.71
C THR A 53 -3.83 2.78 7.70
N PHE A 54 -3.86 3.94 8.37
CA PHE A 54 -4.96 4.89 8.27
C PHE A 54 -4.85 5.72 6.99
N GLY A 55 -5.97 6.20 6.45
CA GLY A 55 -5.95 7.10 5.29
C GLY A 55 -5.12 8.37 5.52
N ALA A 56 -5.18 8.95 6.74
CA ALA A 56 -4.39 10.11 7.10
C ALA A 56 -2.87 9.84 7.15
N GLU A 57 -2.45 8.63 7.52
CA GLU A 57 -1.04 8.20 7.49
C GLU A 57 -0.59 8.05 6.04
N TYR A 58 -1.41 7.41 5.20
CA TYR A 58 -1.16 7.31 3.76
C TYR A 58 -0.95 8.70 3.13
N ASP A 59 -1.86 9.64 3.38
CA ASP A 59 -1.75 11.01 2.90
C ASP A 59 -0.51 11.73 3.45
N SER A 60 -0.10 11.43 4.67
CA SER A 60 1.11 11.99 5.27
C SER A 60 2.39 11.50 4.56
N VAL A 61 2.41 10.24 4.11
CA VAL A 61 3.51 9.69 3.30
C VAL A 61 3.56 10.38 1.93
N LEU A 62 2.42 10.57 1.26
CA LEU A 62 2.37 11.30 -0.02
C LEU A 62 2.89 12.75 0.14
N LYS A 63 2.46 13.44 1.20
CA LYS A 63 2.97 14.79 1.52
C LYS A 63 4.46 14.80 1.80
N TRP A 64 4.98 13.75 2.46
CA TRP A 64 6.41 13.62 2.72
C TRP A 64 7.19 13.42 1.42
N PHE A 65 6.70 12.63 0.47
CA PHE A 65 7.33 12.50 -0.85
C PHE A 65 7.44 13.84 -1.58
N ILE A 66 6.40 14.67 -1.54
CA ILE A 66 6.42 16.03 -2.12
C ILE A 66 7.43 16.91 -1.36
N LYS A 67 7.38 16.91 -0.02
CA LYS A 67 8.23 17.75 0.82
C LYS A 67 9.72 17.43 0.66
N THR A 68 10.07 16.19 0.38
CA THR A 68 11.44 15.75 0.14
C THR A 68 11.84 15.78 -1.34
N GLU A 69 10.96 16.31 -2.19
CA GLU A 69 11.16 16.48 -3.64
C GLU A 69 11.47 15.16 -4.36
N ILE A 70 11.18 14.00 -3.76
CA ILE A 70 11.36 12.69 -4.40
C ILE A 70 10.24 12.41 -5.41
N LYS A 71 9.06 13.01 -5.21
CA LYS A 71 7.93 13.00 -6.11
C LYS A 71 7.28 14.38 -6.19
N THR A 72 6.85 14.75 -7.38
CA THR A 72 6.07 15.98 -7.62
C THR A 72 4.60 15.79 -7.27
N LEU A 73 3.87 16.90 -7.12
CA LEU A 73 2.42 16.85 -6.96
C LEU A 73 1.73 16.20 -8.16
N ALA A 74 2.20 16.45 -9.38
CA ALA A 74 1.66 15.85 -10.60
C ALA A 74 1.83 14.33 -10.61
N GLU A 75 3.03 13.80 -10.28
CA GLU A 75 3.27 12.35 -10.18
C GLU A 75 2.39 11.67 -9.12
N ILE A 76 1.95 12.40 -8.11
CA ILE A 76 1.12 11.86 -7.04
C ILE A 76 -0.37 11.99 -7.34
N ALA A 77 -0.82 13.13 -7.88
CA ALA A 77 -2.23 13.46 -7.99
C ALA A 77 -2.81 13.36 -9.40
N GLU A 78 -1.95 13.34 -10.45
CA GLU A 78 -2.38 13.37 -11.83
C GLU A 78 -1.93 12.13 -12.61
N ASP A 79 -0.68 11.68 -12.45
CA ASP A 79 -0.16 10.51 -13.16
C ASP A 79 0.97 9.81 -12.40
N SER A 80 0.70 8.61 -11.93
CA SER A 80 1.66 7.74 -11.23
C SER A 80 2.27 6.65 -12.12
N THR A 81 1.99 6.66 -13.42
CA THR A 81 2.35 5.59 -14.36
C THR A 81 3.84 5.24 -14.32
N GLU A 82 4.71 6.25 -14.25
CA GLU A 82 6.16 6.05 -14.39
C GLU A 82 6.84 5.41 -13.17
N TRP A 83 6.20 5.39 -12.01
CA TRP A 83 6.83 4.91 -10.77
C TRP A 83 6.02 3.85 -10.01
N GLY A 84 5.15 3.14 -10.71
CA GLY A 84 4.35 2.06 -10.16
C GLY A 84 4.11 0.93 -11.16
N ASN A 85 3.75 -0.24 -10.67
CA ASN A 85 3.31 -1.35 -11.50
C ASN A 85 1.83 -1.15 -11.87
N HIS A 86 1.58 -0.36 -12.90
CA HIS A 86 0.26 -0.12 -13.49
C HIS A 86 0.10 -0.81 -14.83
N TRP A 87 -1.12 -0.92 -15.34
CA TRP A 87 -1.37 -1.46 -16.67
C TRP A 87 -0.67 -0.64 -17.77
N SER A 88 -0.64 0.68 -17.62
CA SER A 88 -0.06 1.63 -18.55
C SER A 88 1.45 1.81 -18.43
N THR A 89 2.07 1.34 -17.33
CA THR A 89 3.53 1.45 -17.12
C THR A 89 4.29 0.71 -18.23
N GLU A 90 5.30 1.35 -18.80
CA GLU A 90 6.17 0.73 -19.80
C GLU A 90 6.84 -0.53 -19.22
N ASN A 91 6.84 -1.60 -19.98
CA ASN A 91 7.37 -2.91 -19.56
C ASN A 91 6.74 -3.47 -18.27
N SER A 92 5.54 -3.02 -17.90
CA SER A 92 4.80 -3.61 -16.79
C SER A 92 4.54 -5.10 -17.05
N PRO A 93 4.74 -5.96 -16.05
CA PRO A 93 4.43 -7.39 -16.16
C PRO A 93 2.91 -7.66 -16.22
N LYS A 94 2.06 -6.65 -16.03
CA LYS A 94 0.58 -6.70 -16.06
C LYS A 94 0.00 -7.79 -15.15
N LYS A 95 0.65 -7.99 -14.03
CA LYS A 95 0.27 -8.91 -12.95
C LYS A 95 0.87 -8.46 -11.64
N VAL A 96 0.38 -8.97 -10.54
CA VAL A 96 1.04 -8.80 -9.23
C VAL A 96 2.44 -9.41 -9.30
N VAL A 97 3.42 -8.68 -8.79
CA VAL A 97 4.81 -9.14 -8.69
C VAL A 97 5.31 -9.04 -7.25
N GLU A 98 6.45 -9.65 -7.02
CA GLU A 98 7.17 -9.59 -5.75
C GLU A 98 7.45 -8.12 -5.38
N THR A 99 7.18 -7.79 -4.13
CA THR A 99 7.38 -6.42 -3.65
C THR A 99 8.85 -6.03 -3.66
N GLY A 100 9.13 -4.80 -4.07
CA GLY A 100 10.49 -4.29 -4.22
C GLY A 100 11.26 -4.90 -5.40
N SER A 101 10.55 -5.42 -6.41
CA SER A 101 11.16 -6.03 -7.60
C SER A 101 11.87 -5.04 -8.52
N ARG A 102 11.48 -3.75 -8.47
CA ARG A 102 12.08 -2.68 -9.28
C ARG A 102 12.40 -1.46 -8.45
N GLU A 103 13.60 -0.92 -8.65
CA GLU A 103 14.06 0.29 -7.93
C GLU A 103 13.32 1.55 -8.39
N GLU A 104 12.89 1.63 -9.64
CA GLU A 104 12.09 2.73 -10.18
C GLU A 104 10.70 2.86 -9.53
N TRP A 105 10.21 1.82 -8.88
CA TRP A 105 8.94 1.82 -8.12
C TRP A 105 9.13 2.17 -6.64
N CYS A 106 10.24 2.85 -6.34
CA CYS A 106 10.63 3.26 -4.99
C CYS A 106 10.53 4.79 -4.83
N ALA A 107 10.01 5.23 -3.70
CA ALA A 107 10.07 6.62 -3.25
C ALA A 107 10.47 6.66 -1.76
N ASN A 108 11.57 7.33 -1.42
CA ASN A 108 12.11 7.40 -0.05
C ASN A 108 12.22 6.03 0.65
N ASN A 109 12.77 5.03 -0.05
CA ASN A 109 12.88 3.65 0.43
C ASN A 109 11.53 2.93 0.70
N ILE A 110 10.42 3.45 0.24
CA ILE A 110 9.13 2.75 0.25
C ILE A 110 8.85 2.29 -1.17
N TYR A 111 8.65 0.98 -1.35
CA TYR A 111 8.43 0.34 -2.63
C TYR A 111 6.94 0.08 -2.88
N ASP A 112 6.56 0.08 -4.16
CA ASP A 112 5.22 -0.27 -4.61
C ASP A 112 4.11 0.52 -3.90
N PHE A 113 4.38 1.80 -3.59
CA PHE A 113 3.38 2.69 -3.00
C PHE A 113 2.36 3.15 -4.04
N ALA A 114 2.78 3.16 -5.32
CA ALA A 114 1.94 3.28 -6.49
C ALA A 114 1.92 1.95 -7.24
N GLY A 115 0.75 1.49 -7.65
CA GLY A 115 0.57 0.28 -8.42
C GLY A 115 0.80 -1.03 -7.64
N ASN A 116 0.98 -2.10 -8.36
CA ASN A 116 1.13 -3.48 -7.91
C ASN A 116 -0.14 -4.04 -7.24
N VAL A 117 -0.50 -3.58 -6.05
CA VAL A 117 -1.73 -3.96 -5.36
C VAL A 117 -2.44 -2.75 -4.75
N ASP A 118 -3.77 -2.74 -4.82
CA ASP A 118 -4.56 -1.85 -3.97
C ASP A 118 -4.26 -2.17 -2.49
N GLU A 119 -4.19 -1.15 -1.67
CA GLU A 119 -3.91 -1.29 -0.25
C GLU A 119 -5.13 -0.93 0.59
N TRP A 120 -5.65 -1.88 1.36
CA TRP A 120 -6.67 -1.59 2.36
C TRP A 120 -6.18 -0.53 3.34
N THR A 121 -7.05 0.44 3.64
CA THR A 121 -6.83 1.41 4.72
C THR A 121 -7.98 1.37 5.73
N GLN A 122 -7.76 1.89 6.93
CA GLN A 122 -8.83 2.03 7.93
C GLN A 122 -9.78 3.20 7.64
N GLU A 123 -9.55 3.94 6.55
CA GLU A 123 -10.45 5.00 6.11
C GLU A 123 -11.80 4.41 5.67
N GLN A 124 -12.87 5.03 6.10
CA GLN A 124 -14.23 4.64 5.73
C GLN A 124 -14.77 5.64 4.70
N ASN A 125 -15.31 5.11 3.61
CA ASN A 125 -16.09 5.89 2.66
C ASN A 125 -17.56 5.58 2.91
N ALA A 126 -18.42 6.59 3.03
CA ALA A 126 -19.87 6.48 3.29
C ALA A 126 -20.30 5.12 3.92
N SER A 127 -21.31 4.99 4.58
CA SER A 127 -21.93 3.88 5.30
C SER A 127 -21.16 2.54 5.54
N SER A 128 -20.61 1.85 4.54
CA SER A 128 -20.08 0.48 4.75
C SER A 128 -18.81 0.11 3.98
N PHE A 129 -18.36 0.95 3.06
CA PHE A 129 -17.17 0.67 2.26
C PHE A 129 -15.88 1.12 2.96
N ARG A 130 -14.78 0.44 2.67
CA ARG A 130 -13.43 0.84 3.09
C ARG A 130 -12.64 1.37 1.92
N VAL A 131 -11.83 2.40 2.18
CA VAL A 131 -10.99 3.00 1.16
C VAL A 131 -9.78 2.12 0.90
N ILE A 132 -9.51 1.89 -0.39
CA ILE A 132 -8.29 1.28 -0.91
C ILE A 132 -7.45 2.36 -1.60
N ARG A 133 -6.14 2.25 -1.51
CA ARG A 133 -5.18 3.24 -1.99
C ARG A 133 -4.10 2.59 -2.85
N GLY A 134 -3.32 3.43 -3.56
CA GLY A 134 -2.14 3.02 -4.30
C GLY A 134 -2.40 2.53 -5.71
N CYS A 135 -3.60 2.08 -6.00
CA CYS A 135 -3.94 1.44 -7.26
C CYS A 135 -3.27 0.07 -7.46
N ASN A 136 -3.74 -0.73 -8.36
CA ASN A 136 -3.17 -2.04 -8.63
C ASN A 136 -2.64 -2.16 -10.07
N PHE A 137 -1.94 -3.26 -10.35
CA PHE A 137 -1.32 -3.57 -11.63
C PHE A 137 -2.27 -3.57 -12.84
N TYR A 138 -3.58 -3.72 -12.61
CA TYR A 138 -4.60 -3.79 -13.67
C TYR A 138 -5.18 -2.41 -14.01
N GLN A 139 -4.92 -1.40 -13.19
CA GLN A 139 -5.42 -0.05 -13.36
C GLN A 139 -4.38 0.84 -14.05
N ASP A 140 -4.85 1.89 -14.68
CA ASP A 140 -4.01 2.88 -15.34
C ASP A 140 -3.59 3.97 -14.34
N GLY A 141 -2.28 4.27 -14.26
CA GLY A 141 -1.73 5.23 -13.30
C GLY A 141 -2.11 6.68 -13.57
N PHE A 142 -2.57 7.00 -14.79
CA PHE A 142 -3.09 8.32 -15.14
C PHE A 142 -4.53 8.50 -14.66
N TYR A 143 -5.41 7.52 -14.89
CA TYR A 143 -6.80 7.62 -14.44
C TYR A 143 -6.97 7.34 -12.95
N TYR A 144 -6.07 6.60 -12.36
CA TYR A 144 -6.08 6.20 -10.95
C TYR A 144 -4.70 6.43 -10.32
N PRO A 145 -4.27 7.71 -10.19
CA PRO A 145 -2.97 8.00 -9.59
C PRO A 145 -2.92 7.58 -8.12
N VAL A 146 -1.73 7.51 -7.55
CA VAL A 146 -1.50 7.03 -6.18
C VAL A 146 -2.32 7.75 -5.11
N ALA A 147 -2.68 9.02 -5.34
CA ALA A 147 -3.55 9.77 -4.45
C ALA A 147 -5.04 9.38 -4.56
N PHE A 148 -5.41 8.62 -5.59
CA PHE A 148 -6.81 8.20 -5.78
C PHE A 148 -7.33 7.40 -4.58
N ARG A 149 -8.58 7.65 -4.22
CA ARG A 149 -9.31 6.92 -3.18
C ARG A 149 -10.33 6.00 -3.82
N GLY A 150 -9.92 4.78 -4.14
CA GLY A 150 -10.83 3.70 -4.44
C GLY A 150 -11.58 3.25 -3.19
N TYR A 151 -12.62 2.47 -3.35
CA TYR A 151 -13.33 1.88 -2.21
C TYR A 151 -13.90 0.51 -2.57
N ASN A 152 -14.01 -0.35 -1.56
CA ASN A 152 -14.58 -1.68 -1.76
C ASN A 152 -15.34 -2.15 -0.50
N ASN A 153 -16.20 -3.16 -0.70
CA ASN A 153 -16.87 -3.83 0.41
C ASN A 153 -15.82 -4.49 1.32
N PRO A 154 -15.86 -4.32 2.65
CA PRO A 154 -14.87 -4.90 3.55
C PRO A 154 -14.74 -6.42 3.47
N GLY A 155 -15.78 -7.14 3.05
CA GLY A 155 -15.74 -8.58 2.82
C GLY A 155 -15.17 -9.01 1.46
N TYR A 156 -14.72 -8.08 0.62
CA TYR A 156 -14.23 -8.38 -0.72
C TYR A 156 -12.82 -9.00 -0.70
N PHE A 157 -12.65 -10.05 -1.49
CA PHE A 157 -11.37 -10.72 -1.73
C PHE A 157 -10.98 -10.52 -3.19
N TYR A 158 -9.78 -9.99 -3.42
CA TYR A 158 -9.27 -9.81 -4.77
C TYR A 158 -7.76 -10.01 -4.82
N TYR A 159 -7.29 -10.67 -5.86
CA TYR A 159 -5.87 -10.97 -6.03
C TYR A 159 -4.99 -9.73 -6.31
N GLY A 160 -5.59 -8.60 -6.60
CA GLY A 160 -4.93 -7.29 -6.75
C GLY A 160 -5.08 -6.40 -5.52
N THR A 161 -5.58 -6.90 -4.38
CA THR A 161 -5.74 -6.12 -3.15
C THR A 161 -5.00 -6.77 -2.00
N GLY A 162 -4.09 -6.01 -1.42
CA GLY A 162 -3.28 -6.34 -0.25
C GLY A 162 -3.33 -5.24 0.80
N PHE A 163 -2.25 -5.00 1.53
CA PHE A 163 -2.19 -3.98 2.56
C PHE A 163 -0.76 -3.62 2.99
N ARG A 164 -0.63 -2.46 3.64
CA ARG A 164 0.54 -2.06 4.42
C ARG A 164 0.21 -1.99 5.90
N ALA A 165 1.23 -2.06 6.72
CA ALA A 165 1.13 -1.81 8.14
C ALA A 165 1.89 -0.55 8.53
N THR A 166 1.36 0.10 9.52
CA THR A 166 1.97 1.24 10.20
C THR A 166 2.28 0.85 11.64
N LEU A 167 3.34 1.44 12.19
CA LEU A 167 3.78 1.21 13.55
C LEU A 167 3.99 2.54 14.25
N TYR A 168 3.52 2.68 15.47
CA TYR A 168 3.74 3.85 16.31
C TYR A 168 4.34 3.48 17.65
N ILE A 169 5.05 4.43 18.24
CA ILE A 169 5.58 4.35 19.61
C ILE A 169 4.47 4.76 20.57
N LYS A 170 4.20 3.94 21.57
CA LYS A 170 3.19 4.20 22.62
C LYS A 170 3.61 5.34 23.55
#